data_601f254e03a93918a6d41c4000d5049e
#
_entry.id   601f254e03a93918a6d41c4000d5049e
#
_cell.length_a   1.000
_cell.length_b   1.000
_cell.length_c   1.000
_cell.angle_alpha   90.00
_cell.angle_beta   90.00
_cell.angle_gamma   90.00
#
_symmetry.space_group_name_H-M   'P 1'
#
loop_
_entity.id
_entity.type
_entity.pdbx_description
1 polymer ?
#
loop_
_entity_poly.entity_id
_entity_poly.type
_entity_poly.pdbx_seq_one_letter_code
_entity_poly.pdbx_strand_id
1 'polypeptide(L)'
;EVEKEKTRANLLRAVSHDIRTPLTSIQASASGILDNYDALGRQEKVELLEGIRDESRWLIRMVENLLSITRINGDRAQLQTTWEVVEEVVGGAVGKFQKQFAQIEVETSMPEEVVMAPMDGILVEQVLVNLMENSAIHGKTTTKIRISIQKLPERVLFCVEDNGKGIDPAILPIIFEGQLPTGDHAASDGKRSMGIGLSVCMSIIQAHQGDMKAENM
;
A
#
# COMPACT_ATOMS: atom_id res chain seq x y z
N GLU A 1 14.71 -19.71 17.30
CA GLU A 1 14.86 -20.20 15.90
C GLU A 1 13.60 -20.89 15.38
N VAL A 2 13.07 -21.91 16.06
CA VAL A 2 11.87 -22.66 15.64
C VAL A 2 10.63 -21.77 15.48
N GLU A 3 10.46 -20.74 16.28
CA GLU A 3 9.32 -19.81 16.20
C GLU A 3 9.43 -18.85 15.00
N LYS A 4 10.64 -18.39 14.69
CA LYS A 4 10.93 -17.60 13.48
C LYS A 4 10.69 -18.42 12.20
N GLU A 5 11.12 -19.69 12.17
CA GLU A 5 10.88 -20.57 11.03
C GLU A 5 9.38 -20.87 10.82
N LYS A 6 8.63 -21.12 11.90
CA LYS A 6 7.17 -21.29 11.83
C LYS A 6 6.46 -20.05 11.31
N THR A 7 6.84 -18.87 11.79
CA THR A 7 6.28 -17.59 11.33
C THR A 7 6.58 -17.37 9.85
N ARG A 8 7.81 -17.64 9.40
CA ARG A 8 8.21 -17.56 8.00
C ARG A 8 7.45 -18.54 7.09
N ALA A 9 7.28 -19.79 7.55
CA ALA A 9 6.53 -20.81 6.81
C ALA A 9 5.03 -20.45 6.70
N ASN A 10 4.44 -19.93 7.77
CA ASN A 10 3.05 -19.48 7.77
C ASN A 10 2.85 -18.27 6.84
N LEU A 11 3.77 -17.30 6.87
CA LEU A 11 3.76 -16.15 5.97
C LEU A 11 3.84 -16.60 4.51
N LEU A 12 4.78 -17.49 4.16
CA LEU A 12 4.91 -18.02 2.80
C LEU A 12 3.67 -18.78 2.33
N ARG A 13 3.00 -19.52 3.23
CA ARG A 13 1.76 -20.23 2.89
C ARG A 13 0.61 -19.26 2.64
N ALA A 14 0.44 -18.25 3.49
CA ALA A 14 -0.56 -17.19 3.32
C ALA A 14 -0.32 -16.42 2.00
N VAL A 15 0.90 -15.98 1.76
CA VAL A 15 1.32 -15.30 0.52
C VAL A 15 1.02 -16.17 -0.71
N SER A 16 1.34 -17.47 -0.67
CA SER A 16 1.09 -18.38 -1.80
C SER A 16 -0.40 -18.56 -2.10
N HIS A 17 -1.23 -18.61 -1.07
CA HIS A 17 -2.68 -18.67 -1.22
C HIS A 17 -3.22 -17.38 -1.84
N ASP A 18 -2.76 -16.24 -1.33
CA ASP A 18 -3.24 -14.92 -1.74
C ASP A 18 -2.79 -14.54 -3.16
N ILE A 19 -1.62 -15.03 -3.60
CA ILE A 19 -1.18 -14.91 -5.00
C ILE A 19 -2.03 -15.78 -5.95
N ARG A 20 -2.41 -17.00 -5.53
CA ARG A 20 -3.12 -17.93 -6.41
C ARG A 20 -4.48 -17.41 -6.82
N THR A 21 -5.20 -16.75 -5.93
CA THR A 21 -6.56 -16.29 -6.21
C THR A 21 -6.62 -15.24 -7.34
N PRO A 22 -5.85 -14.14 -7.33
CA PRO A 22 -5.83 -13.19 -8.45
C PRO A 22 -5.30 -13.81 -9.73
N LEU A 23 -4.31 -14.70 -9.65
CA LEU A 23 -3.84 -15.42 -10.85
C LEU A 23 -4.94 -16.28 -11.47
N THR A 24 -5.73 -16.96 -10.66
CA THR A 24 -6.89 -17.75 -11.16
C THR A 24 -7.95 -16.84 -11.78
N SER A 25 -8.21 -15.68 -11.20
CA SER A 25 -9.14 -14.68 -11.75
C SER A 25 -8.64 -14.14 -13.10
N ILE A 26 -7.35 -13.78 -13.21
CA ILE A 26 -6.73 -13.35 -14.46
C ILE A 26 -6.85 -14.43 -15.53
N GLN A 27 -6.52 -15.68 -15.18
CA GLN A 27 -6.59 -16.80 -16.09
C GLN A 27 -8.03 -17.06 -16.57
N ALA A 28 -9.02 -17.05 -15.66
CA ALA A 28 -10.42 -17.23 -15.98
C ALA A 28 -10.94 -16.13 -16.91
N SER A 29 -10.62 -14.87 -16.64
CA SER A 29 -11.01 -13.73 -17.48
C SER A 29 -10.36 -13.81 -18.87
N ALA A 30 -9.08 -14.16 -18.96
CA ALA A 30 -8.38 -14.32 -20.23
C ALA A 30 -8.95 -15.50 -21.04
N SER A 31 -9.20 -16.66 -20.41
CA SER A 31 -9.83 -17.81 -21.06
C SER A 31 -11.25 -17.46 -21.53
N GLY A 32 -12.03 -16.77 -20.69
CA GLY A 32 -13.39 -16.32 -21.04
C GLY A 32 -13.41 -15.46 -22.31
N ILE A 33 -12.41 -14.56 -22.46
CA ILE A 33 -12.27 -13.74 -23.67
C ILE A 33 -11.88 -14.60 -24.86
N LEU A 34 -10.90 -15.51 -24.72
CA LEU A 34 -10.40 -16.33 -25.81
C LEU A 34 -11.45 -17.32 -26.32
N ASP A 35 -12.15 -17.99 -25.41
CA ASP A 35 -13.11 -19.05 -25.75
C ASP A 35 -14.42 -18.49 -26.33
N ASN A 36 -14.77 -17.23 -26.00
CA ASN A 36 -16.04 -16.61 -26.38
C ASN A 36 -15.85 -15.28 -27.15
N TYR A 37 -14.72 -15.11 -27.84
CA TYR A 37 -14.32 -13.82 -28.40
C TYR A 37 -15.41 -13.19 -29.30
N ASP A 38 -16.02 -13.98 -30.18
CA ASP A 38 -17.05 -13.49 -31.11
C ASP A 38 -18.45 -13.35 -30.48
N ALA A 39 -18.69 -14.05 -29.37
CA ALA A 39 -19.96 -14.00 -28.65
C ALA A 39 -20.05 -12.86 -27.62
N LEU A 40 -18.89 -12.47 -27.05
CA LEU A 40 -18.82 -11.39 -26.06
C LEU A 40 -19.02 -10.02 -26.70
N GLY A 41 -19.89 -9.22 -26.12
CA GLY A 41 -20.05 -7.81 -26.44
C GLY A 41 -18.81 -6.98 -26.10
N ARG A 42 -18.72 -5.78 -26.68
CA ARG A 42 -17.60 -4.87 -26.41
C ARG A 42 -17.44 -4.55 -24.92
N GLN A 43 -18.58 -4.30 -24.25
CA GLN A 43 -18.60 -3.93 -22.84
C GLN A 43 -18.09 -5.08 -21.96
N GLU A 44 -18.54 -6.30 -22.20
CA GLU A 44 -18.10 -7.50 -21.47
C GLU A 44 -16.59 -7.75 -21.63
N LYS A 45 -16.05 -7.54 -22.84
CA LYS A 45 -14.60 -7.61 -23.08
C LYS A 45 -13.83 -6.58 -22.28
N VAL A 46 -14.33 -5.34 -22.22
CA VAL A 46 -13.70 -4.26 -21.45
C VAL A 46 -13.71 -4.61 -19.96
N GLU A 47 -14.81 -5.07 -19.41
CA GLU A 47 -14.93 -5.46 -18.00
C GLU A 47 -13.96 -6.59 -17.63
N LEU A 48 -13.84 -7.62 -18.48
CA LEU A 48 -12.89 -8.71 -18.26
C LEU A 48 -11.43 -8.23 -18.33
N LEU A 49 -11.09 -7.34 -19.29
CA LEU A 49 -9.75 -6.76 -19.41
C LEU A 49 -9.43 -5.83 -18.24
N GLU A 50 -10.40 -5.06 -17.75
CA GLU A 50 -10.25 -4.24 -16.56
C GLU A 50 -10.01 -5.11 -15.33
N GLY A 51 -10.72 -6.21 -15.16
CA GLY A 51 -10.48 -7.19 -14.12
C GLY A 51 -9.05 -7.75 -14.16
N ILE A 52 -8.56 -8.15 -15.34
CA ILE A 52 -7.18 -8.63 -15.53
C ILE A 52 -6.18 -7.53 -15.11
N ARG A 53 -6.40 -6.30 -15.55
CA ARG A 53 -5.52 -5.16 -15.22
C ARG A 53 -5.47 -4.91 -13.71
N ASP A 54 -6.61 -4.92 -13.05
CA ASP A 54 -6.71 -4.58 -11.64
C ASP A 54 -6.11 -5.67 -10.74
N GLU A 55 -6.35 -6.95 -11.06
CA GLU A 55 -5.70 -8.08 -10.38
C GLU A 55 -4.17 -8.12 -10.62
N SER A 56 -3.70 -7.75 -11.82
CA SER A 56 -2.28 -7.65 -12.11
C SER A 56 -1.60 -6.55 -11.31
N ARG A 57 -2.23 -5.38 -11.20
CA ARG A 57 -1.74 -4.26 -10.36
C ARG A 57 -1.67 -4.64 -8.89
N TRP A 58 -2.67 -5.36 -8.42
CA TRP A 58 -2.69 -5.86 -7.05
C TRP A 58 -1.51 -6.81 -6.77
N LEU A 59 -1.22 -7.73 -7.70
CA LEU A 59 -0.07 -8.64 -7.60
C LEU A 59 1.27 -7.89 -7.57
N ILE A 60 1.43 -6.85 -8.39
CA ILE A 60 2.64 -6.02 -8.38
C ILE A 60 2.85 -5.40 -7.01
N ARG A 61 1.83 -4.76 -6.43
CA ARG A 61 1.90 -4.18 -5.07
C ARG A 61 2.25 -5.22 -4.02
N MET A 62 1.67 -6.42 -4.12
CA MET A 62 1.97 -7.51 -3.21
C MET A 62 3.45 -7.92 -3.25
N VAL A 63 4.03 -8.05 -4.45
CA VAL A 63 5.45 -8.37 -4.64
C VAL A 63 6.34 -7.26 -4.07
N GLU A 64 6.02 -5.99 -4.32
CA GLU A 64 6.76 -4.84 -3.79
C GLU A 64 6.74 -4.83 -2.25
N ASN A 65 5.58 -5.08 -1.64
CA ASN A 65 5.45 -5.19 -0.18
C ASN A 65 6.27 -6.36 0.38
N LEU A 66 6.27 -7.51 -0.28
CA LEU A 66 7.05 -8.67 0.14
C LEU A 66 8.56 -8.41 0.04
N LEU A 67 9.01 -7.75 -1.03
CA LEU A 67 10.41 -7.36 -1.19
C LEU A 67 10.85 -6.37 -0.09
N SER A 68 9.97 -5.47 0.33
CA SER A 68 10.26 -4.54 1.42
C SER A 68 10.40 -5.26 2.76
N ILE A 69 9.52 -6.22 3.06
CA ILE A 69 9.65 -7.07 4.26
C ILE A 69 10.98 -7.85 4.24
N THR A 70 11.38 -8.38 3.09
CA THR A 70 12.64 -9.14 2.99
C THR A 70 13.88 -8.26 3.15
N ARG A 71 13.81 -7.01 2.71
CA ARG A 71 14.87 -6.01 2.93
C ARG A 71 15.04 -5.66 4.42
N ILE A 72 13.94 -5.64 5.19
CA ILE A 72 13.96 -5.27 6.61
C ILE A 72 14.34 -6.46 7.49
N ASN A 73 13.90 -7.69 7.16
CA ASN A 73 14.02 -8.87 8.02
C ASN A 73 15.12 -9.86 7.62
N GLY A 74 15.93 -9.61 6.58
CA GLY A 74 17.00 -10.51 6.16
C GLY A 74 18.18 -10.52 7.14
N ASP A 75 18.85 -11.67 7.33
CA ASP A 75 20.03 -11.83 8.23
C ASP A 75 21.22 -10.90 7.88
N ARG A 76 21.18 -10.22 6.74
CA ARG A 76 22.12 -9.19 6.29
C ARG A 76 21.44 -7.87 5.94
N ALA A 77 20.17 -7.71 6.31
CA ALA A 77 19.38 -6.52 6.03
C ALA A 77 19.84 -5.38 6.96
N GLN A 78 20.84 -4.66 6.56
CA GLN A 78 21.08 -3.32 7.12
C GLN A 78 20.19 -2.36 6.33
N LEU A 79 19.28 -1.71 7.04
CA LEU A 79 18.57 -0.55 6.51
C LEU A 79 19.64 0.43 5.98
N GLN A 80 19.61 0.72 4.69
CA GLN A 80 20.59 1.63 4.09
C GLN A 80 20.10 3.06 4.29
N THR A 81 20.28 3.59 5.49
CA THR A 81 19.95 4.98 5.78
C THR A 81 21.03 5.90 5.24
N THR A 82 20.64 6.81 4.39
CA THR A 82 21.41 7.96 3.93
C THR A 82 20.70 9.26 4.33
N TRP A 83 21.42 10.37 4.34
CA TRP A 83 20.78 11.67 4.54
C TRP A 83 20.03 12.04 3.27
N GLU A 84 18.70 11.93 3.32
CA GLU A 84 17.82 12.20 2.20
C GLU A 84 17.12 13.55 2.36
N VAL A 85 16.91 14.23 1.25
CA VAL A 85 16.07 15.44 1.18
C VAL A 85 14.60 15.00 1.20
N VAL A 86 13.88 15.35 2.26
CA VAL A 86 12.51 14.90 2.50
C VAL A 86 11.57 15.31 1.37
N GLU A 87 11.76 16.51 0.81
CA GLU A 87 10.96 17.02 -0.31
C GLU A 87 11.10 16.15 -1.57
N GLU A 88 12.31 15.64 -1.86
CA GLU A 88 12.54 14.75 -3.00
C GLU A 88 11.85 13.41 -2.82
N VAL A 89 11.89 12.84 -1.62
CA VAL A 89 11.21 11.58 -1.28
C VAL A 89 9.70 11.74 -1.42
N VAL A 90 9.13 12.83 -0.89
CA VAL A 90 7.70 13.12 -1.03
C VAL A 90 7.33 13.39 -2.50
N GLY A 91 8.12 14.15 -3.23
CA GLY A 91 7.92 14.43 -4.65
C GLY A 91 7.94 13.16 -5.51
N GLY A 92 8.87 12.24 -5.22
CA GLY A 92 8.92 10.90 -5.84
C GLY A 92 7.65 10.09 -5.60
N ALA A 93 7.19 10.03 -4.35
CA ALA A 93 5.96 9.34 -3.97
C ALA A 93 4.72 9.91 -4.67
N VAL A 94 4.56 11.24 -4.65
CA VAL A 94 3.46 11.93 -5.31
C VAL A 94 3.49 11.66 -6.82
N GLY A 95 4.67 11.76 -7.44
CA GLY A 95 4.81 11.48 -8.87
C GLY A 95 4.45 10.05 -9.27
N LYS A 96 4.78 9.05 -8.43
CA LYS A 96 4.38 7.64 -8.63
C LYS A 96 2.87 7.47 -8.48
N PHE A 97 2.29 8.05 -7.43
CA PHE A 97 0.85 7.98 -7.15
C PHE A 97 0.02 8.62 -8.27
N GLN A 98 0.37 9.82 -8.72
CA GLN A 98 -0.38 10.56 -9.74
C GLN A 98 -0.41 9.86 -11.11
N LYS A 99 0.59 9.03 -11.45
CA LYS A 99 0.57 8.23 -12.68
C LYS A 99 -0.61 7.26 -12.73
N GLN A 100 -1.08 6.80 -11.57
CA GLN A 100 -2.17 5.83 -11.46
C GLN A 100 -3.50 6.49 -11.06
N PHE A 101 -3.47 7.55 -10.25
CA PHE A 101 -4.62 8.21 -9.67
C PHE A 101 -4.66 9.71 -10.05
N ALA A 102 -4.54 9.99 -11.36
CA ALA A 102 -4.49 11.37 -11.88
C ALA A 102 -5.71 12.23 -11.54
N GLN A 103 -6.85 11.60 -11.18
CA GLN A 103 -8.09 12.28 -10.82
C GLN A 103 -8.12 12.75 -9.35
N ILE A 104 -7.17 12.33 -8.52
CA ILE A 104 -7.10 12.74 -7.11
C ILE A 104 -6.11 13.89 -6.99
N GLU A 105 -6.56 14.99 -6.43
CA GLU A 105 -5.71 16.15 -6.14
C GLU A 105 -4.77 15.82 -4.97
N VAL A 106 -3.47 16.08 -5.13
CA VAL A 106 -2.50 15.94 -4.06
C VAL A 106 -1.88 17.28 -3.74
N GLU A 107 -2.10 17.77 -2.52
CA GLU A 107 -1.45 18.95 -1.97
C GLU A 107 -0.28 18.56 -1.08
N THR A 108 0.82 19.29 -1.21
CA THR A 108 1.99 19.13 -0.34
C THR A 108 2.23 20.41 0.45
N SER A 109 2.48 20.29 1.75
CA SER A 109 2.85 21.38 2.63
C SER A 109 4.20 21.06 3.29
N MET A 110 5.20 21.84 2.92
CA MET A 110 6.58 21.66 3.36
C MET A 110 7.05 22.85 4.19
N PRO A 111 8.01 22.67 5.13
CA PRO A 111 8.72 23.78 5.75
C PRO A 111 9.44 24.63 4.69
N GLU A 112 9.65 25.91 4.96
CA GLU A 112 10.40 26.80 4.06
C GLU A 112 11.89 26.41 3.95
N GLU A 113 12.43 25.79 4.99
CA GLU A 113 13.81 25.29 5.03
C GLU A 113 13.91 23.87 4.45
N VAL A 114 15.05 23.58 3.82
CA VAL A 114 15.34 22.19 3.38
C VAL A 114 15.41 21.27 4.59
N VAL A 115 14.59 20.23 4.58
CA VAL A 115 14.57 19.22 5.62
C VAL A 115 15.30 17.98 5.13
N MET A 116 16.32 17.58 5.89
CA MET A 116 17.05 16.33 5.66
C MET A 116 16.86 15.40 6.85
N ALA A 117 16.71 14.10 6.58
CA ALA A 117 16.61 13.07 7.61
C ALA A 117 17.34 11.80 7.18
N PRO A 118 17.96 11.06 8.14
CA PRO A 118 18.56 9.76 7.84
C PRO A 118 17.46 8.72 7.61
N MET A 119 17.31 8.25 6.37
CA MET A 119 16.32 7.26 6.00
C MET A 119 16.74 6.44 4.78
N ASP A 120 16.11 5.29 4.57
CA ASP A 120 16.08 4.61 3.29
C ASP A 120 14.97 5.27 2.46
N GLY A 121 15.34 6.16 1.55
CA GLY A 121 14.41 6.96 0.76
C GLY A 121 13.44 6.11 -0.07
N ILE A 122 13.89 4.94 -0.57
CA ILE A 122 13.04 4.03 -1.35
C ILE A 122 11.93 3.43 -0.49
N LEU A 123 12.27 3.01 0.73
CA LEU A 123 11.29 2.42 1.65
C LEU A 123 10.31 3.47 2.19
N VAL A 124 10.78 4.67 2.52
CA VAL A 124 9.89 5.75 2.97
C VAL A 124 8.99 6.23 1.84
N GLU A 125 9.50 6.36 0.61
CA GLU A 125 8.70 6.64 -0.57
C GLU A 125 7.58 5.60 -0.76
N GLN A 126 7.90 4.31 -0.58
CA GLN A 126 6.91 3.23 -0.64
C GLN A 126 5.84 3.35 0.46
N VAL A 127 6.21 3.74 1.68
CA VAL A 127 5.22 4.02 2.75
C VAL A 127 4.24 5.09 2.29
N LEU A 128 4.75 6.21 1.77
CA LEU A 128 3.90 7.32 1.31
C LEU A 128 2.97 6.89 0.16
N VAL A 129 3.49 6.15 -0.82
CA VAL A 129 2.67 5.61 -1.92
C VAL A 129 1.58 4.69 -1.37
N ASN A 130 1.91 3.75 -0.47
CA ASN A 130 0.93 2.84 0.14
C ASN A 130 -0.16 3.60 0.91
N LEU A 131 0.18 4.66 1.66
CA LEU A 131 -0.79 5.46 2.38
C LEU A 131 -1.74 6.20 1.43
N MET A 132 -1.21 6.84 0.39
CA MET A 132 -2.02 7.52 -0.62
C MET A 132 -2.93 6.55 -1.40
N GLU A 133 -2.40 5.37 -1.77
CA GLU A 133 -3.21 4.33 -2.44
C GLU A 133 -4.33 3.80 -1.52
N ASN A 134 -4.07 3.63 -0.23
CA ASN A 134 -5.10 3.26 0.74
C ASN A 134 -6.21 4.33 0.81
N SER A 135 -5.84 5.60 0.86
CA SER A 135 -6.79 6.72 0.80
C SER A 135 -7.63 6.71 -0.48
N ALA A 136 -7.01 6.45 -1.64
CA ALA A 136 -7.70 6.39 -2.94
C ALA A 136 -8.64 5.20 -3.06
N ILE A 137 -8.22 4.03 -2.57
CA ILE A 137 -8.96 2.76 -2.76
C ILE A 137 -10.06 2.59 -1.71
N HIS A 138 -9.74 2.90 -0.44
CA HIS A 138 -10.63 2.63 0.70
C HIS A 138 -11.42 3.86 1.17
N GLY A 139 -10.96 5.06 0.86
CA GLY A 139 -11.68 6.30 1.16
C GLY A 139 -13.01 6.46 0.40
N LYS A 140 -13.25 5.67 -0.66
CA LYS A 140 -14.45 5.63 -1.53
C LYS A 140 -14.83 6.97 -2.18
N THR A 141 -14.77 8.05 -1.43
CA THR A 141 -15.13 9.41 -1.86
C THR A 141 -13.92 10.34 -1.91
N THR A 142 -12.71 9.80 -1.76
CA THR A 142 -11.48 10.59 -1.75
C THR A 142 -11.28 11.30 -3.09
N THR A 143 -11.23 12.61 -3.03
CA THR A 143 -10.92 13.48 -4.17
C THR A 143 -9.65 14.29 -3.95
N LYS A 144 -9.21 14.38 -2.68
CA LYS A 144 -8.05 15.16 -2.27
C LYS A 144 -7.27 14.47 -1.19
N ILE A 145 -5.95 14.49 -1.33
CA ILE A 145 -4.98 14.02 -0.33
C ILE A 145 -4.05 15.19 -0.01
N ARG A 146 -3.74 15.40 1.27
CA ARG A 146 -2.74 16.36 1.71
C ARG A 146 -1.60 15.64 2.38
N ILE A 147 -0.36 15.96 1.99
CA ILE A 147 0.85 15.50 2.66
C ILE A 147 1.48 16.72 3.32
N SER A 148 1.64 16.70 4.64
CA SER A 148 2.32 17.75 5.38
C SER A 148 3.54 17.21 6.10
N ILE A 149 4.60 18.01 6.12
CA ILE A 149 5.87 17.69 6.75
C ILE A 149 6.14 18.71 7.86
N GLN A 150 6.50 18.19 9.03
CA GLN A 150 6.92 19.04 10.15
C GLN A 150 8.28 18.55 10.67
N LYS A 151 9.23 19.49 10.73
CA LYS A 151 10.53 19.23 11.35
C LYS A 151 10.42 19.46 12.85
N LEU A 152 10.70 18.43 13.62
CA LEU A 152 10.79 18.48 15.08
C LEU A 152 12.27 18.33 15.48
N PRO A 153 12.65 18.64 16.74
CA PRO A 153 14.08 18.64 17.13
C PRO A 153 14.84 17.35 16.85
N GLU A 154 14.18 16.19 17.02
CA GLU A 154 14.83 14.87 16.90
C GLU A 154 14.14 13.96 15.86
N ARG A 155 13.13 14.45 15.16
CA ARG A 155 12.35 13.65 14.20
C ARG A 155 11.68 14.52 13.14
N VAL A 156 11.32 13.88 12.03
CA VAL A 156 10.47 14.48 11.01
C VAL A 156 9.11 13.78 11.08
N LEU A 157 8.04 14.56 11.14
CA LEU A 157 6.68 14.08 11.09
C LEU A 157 6.16 14.18 9.65
N PHE A 158 5.70 13.06 9.12
CA PHE A 158 4.96 12.96 7.86
C PHE A 158 3.50 12.75 8.20
N CYS A 159 2.61 13.59 7.71
CA CYS A 159 1.18 13.44 7.87
C CYS A 159 0.53 13.30 6.50
N VAL A 160 -0.27 12.26 6.30
CA VAL A 160 -1.05 12.00 5.09
C VAL A 160 -2.52 12.04 5.48
N GLU A 161 -3.25 12.99 4.94
CA GLU A 161 -4.67 13.24 5.23
C GLU A 161 -5.49 13.09 3.95
N ASP A 162 -6.67 12.51 4.03
CA ASP A 162 -7.62 12.43 2.94
C ASP A 162 -9.01 12.94 3.34
N ASN A 163 -9.81 13.32 2.36
CA ASN A 163 -11.18 13.76 2.55
C ASN A 163 -12.21 12.65 2.28
N GLY A 164 -11.82 11.39 2.43
CA GLY A 164 -12.68 10.24 2.22
C GLY A 164 -13.64 10.00 3.38
N LYS A 165 -14.26 8.81 3.39
CA LYS A 165 -15.24 8.43 4.41
C LYS A 165 -14.68 8.18 5.81
N GLY A 166 -13.35 8.22 5.98
CA GLY A 166 -12.67 7.81 7.21
C GLY A 166 -12.62 6.30 7.42
N ILE A 167 -12.02 5.91 8.55
CA ILE A 167 -11.78 4.52 8.96
C ILE A 167 -12.85 4.13 9.98
N ASP A 168 -13.38 2.90 9.87
CA ASP A 168 -14.30 2.37 10.87
C ASP A 168 -13.64 2.38 12.26
N PRO A 169 -14.28 2.97 13.28
CA PRO A 169 -13.75 3.02 14.63
C PRO A 169 -13.39 1.65 15.23
N ALA A 170 -14.04 0.58 14.78
CA ALA A 170 -13.74 -0.78 15.21
C ALA A 170 -12.42 -1.31 14.61
N ILE A 171 -12.03 -0.82 13.44
CA ILE A 171 -10.83 -1.23 12.73
C ILE A 171 -9.63 -0.35 13.12
N LEU A 172 -9.85 0.91 13.44
CA LEU A 172 -8.81 1.90 13.71
C LEU A 172 -7.74 1.43 14.71
N PRO A 173 -8.07 0.76 15.83
CA PRO A 173 -7.07 0.29 16.80
C PRO A 173 -6.14 -0.81 16.27
N ILE A 174 -6.61 -1.60 15.30
CA ILE A 174 -5.92 -2.80 14.79
C ILE A 174 -5.43 -2.64 13.35
N ILE A 175 -5.58 -1.46 12.77
CA ILE A 175 -5.34 -1.22 11.34
C ILE A 175 -3.91 -1.55 10.88
N PHE A 176 -2.95 -1.49 11.80
CA PHE A 176 -1.53 -1.79 11.54
C PHE A 176 -1.14 -3.23 11.88
N GLU A 177 -2.02 -4.04 12.49
CA GLU A 177 -1.70 -5.40 12.94
C GLU A 177 -1.65 -6.44 11.81
N GLY A 178 -2.06 -6.07 10.59
CA GLY A 178 -2.02 -6.94 9.40
C GLY A 178 -3.06 -8.06 9.39
N GLN A 179 -3.91 -8.15 10.41
CA GLN A 179 -5.03 -9.08 10.49
C GLN A 179 -6.32 -8.30 10.68
N LEU A 180 -6.95 -7.91 9.58
CA LEU A 180 -8.32 -7.43 9.65
C LEU A 180 -9.25 -8.62 9.95
N PRO A 181 -10.26 -8.45 10.82
CA PRO A 181 -11.24 -9.50 11.10
C PRO A 181 -11.85 -10.00 9.79
N THR A 182 -11.73 -11.30 9.52
CA THR A 182 -12.43 -12.00 8.44
C THR A 182 -13.91 -12.12 8.83
N GLY A 183 -14.68 -11.05 8.66
CA GLY A 183 -16.13 -11.03 8.87
C GLY A 183 -16.84 -10.65 7.59
N ASP A 184 -18.16 -10.85 7.51
CA ASP A 184 -19.06 -10.60 6.36
C ASP A 184 -18.94 -9.19 5.72
N HIS A 185 -18.22 -8.27 6.34
CA HIS A 185 -17.95 -6.93 5.82
C HIS A 185 -16.87 -6.88 4.74
N ALA A 186 -16.02 -7.92 4.60
CA ALA A 186 -14.99 -7.98 3.55
C ALA A 186 -15.55 -8.41 2.18
N ALA A 187 -16.73 -9.03 2.16
CA ALA A 187 -17.34 -9.59 0.95
C ALA A 187 -18.12 -8.58 0.11
N SER A 188 -18.45 -7.39 0.64
CA SER A 188 -19.38 -6.48 -0.06
C SER A 188 -18.74 -5.54 -1.09
N ASP A 189 -17.41 -5.38 -1.13
CA ASP A 189 -16.79 -4.34 -1.94
C ASP A 189 -15.86 -4.81 -3.09
N GLY A 190 -15.71 -6.11 -3.35
CA GLY A 190 -14.94 -6.59 -4.53
C GLY A 190 -13.48 -6.18 -4.62
N LYS A 191 -13.00 -5.31 -3.72
CA LYS A 191 -11.61 -4.84 -3.66
C LYS A 191 -10.93 -5.46 -2.44
N ARG A 192 -10.15 -6.50 -2.69
CA ARG A 192 -9.37 -7.20 -1.66
C ARG A 192 -8.35 -6.25 -1.05
N SER A 193 -8.55 -5.93 0.22
CA SER A 193 -7.54 -5.31 1.07
C SER A 193 -6.85 -6.42 1.85
N MET A 194 -5.56 -6.61 1.64
CA MET A 194 -4.81 -7.70 2.29
C MET A 194 -4.38 -7.35 3.72
N GLY A 195 -4.67 -6.15 4.22
CA GLY A 195 -4.14 -5.71 5.52
C GLY A 195 -2.60 -5.63 5.58
N ILE A 196 -1.90 -6.20 4.59
CA ILE A 196 -0.43 -6.28 4.56
C ILE A 196 0.19 -4.90 4.27
N GLY A 197 -0.44 -4.05 3.47
CA GLY A 197 0.15 -2.75 3.10
C GLY A 197 0.48 -1.89 4.30
N LEU A 198 -0.45 -1.72 5.24
CA LEU A 198 -0.24 -0.90 6.43
C LEU A 198 0.67 -1.57 7.46
N SER A 199 0.65 -2.89 7.60
CA SER A 199 1.60 -3.61 8.47
C SER A 199 3.03 -3.54 7.91
N VAL A 200 3.20 -3.55 6.58
CA VAL A 200 4.49 -3.28 5.93
C VAL A 200 4.95 -1.85 6.21
N CYS A 201 4.06 -0.87 6.06
CA CYS A 201 4.38 0.52 6.42
C CYS A 201 4.85 0.63 7.86
N MET A 202 4.13 0.04 8.81
CA MET A 202 4.53 0.01 10.22
C MET A 202 5.90 -0.64 10.40
N SER A 203 6.18 -1.78 9.75
CA SER A 203 7.47 -2.46 9.82
C SER A 203 8.61 -1.61 9.26
N ILE A 204 8.37 -0.90 8.16
CA ILE A 204 9.36 0.04 7.58
C ILE A 204 9.65 1.18 8.56
N ILE A 205 8.62 1.80 9.12
CA ILE A 205 8.77 2.94 10.03
C ILE A 205 9.43 2.50 11.35
N GLN A 206 9.08 1.34 11.89
CA GLN A 206 9.76 0.77 13.06
C GLN A 206 11.24 0.46 12.80
N ALA A 207 11.60 -0.03 11.61
CA ALA A 207 12.99 -0.21 11.22
C ALA A 207 13.76 1.12 11.19
N HIS A 208 13.09 2.23 10.88
CA HIS A 208 13.62 3.60 10.99
C HIS A 208 13.52 4.19 12.40
N GLN A 209 13.20 3.39 13.42
CA GLN A 209 13.01 3.83 14.82
C GLN A 209 11.88 4.87 14.98
N GLY A 210 10.93 4.87 14.05
CA GLY A 210 9.74 5.72 14.06
C GLY A 210 8.51 5.00 14.58
N ASP A 211 7.38 5.72 14.58
CA ASP A 211 6.06 5.23 14.95
C ASP A 211 4.99 5.75 13.97
N MET A 212 3.87 5.04 13.86
CA MET A 212 2.75 5.42 13.00
C MET A 212 1.45 5.42 13.82
N LYS A 213 0.62 6.40 13.54
CA LYS A 213 -0.73 6.51 14.12
C LYS A 213 -1.74 6.82 13.02
N ALA A 214 -2.96 6.35 13.20
CA ALA A 214 -4.10 6.70 12.36
C ALA A 214 -5.22 7.25 13.23
N GLU A 215 -5.93 8.25 12.70
CA GLU A 215 -7.08 8.87 13.38
C GLU A 215 -8.07 9.38 12.33
N ASN A 216 -9.33 9.48 12.72
CA ASN A 216 -10.34 10.19 11.94
C ASN A 216 -10.42 11.63 12.42
N MET A 217 -10.51 12.58 11.50
CA MET A 217 -10.71 14.00 11.78
C MET A 217 -12.17 14.38 11.67
#